data_791fdf68730ecfc7fcf3eb560e82d6f4
#
_entry.id   791fdf68730ecfc7fcf3eb560e82d6f4
#
_cell.length_a   1.000
_cell.length_b   1.000
_cell.length_c   1.000
_cell.angle_alpha   90.00
_cell.angle_beta   90.00
_cell.angle_gamma   90.00
#
_symmetry.space_group_name_H-M   'P 1'
#
loop_
_entity.id
_entity.type
_entity.pdbx_description
1 polymer ?
#
loop_
_entity_poly.entity_id
_entity_poly.type
_entity_poly.pdbx_seq_one_letter_code
_entity_poly.pdbx_strand_id
1 'polypeptide(L)'
;MTELALPKIDKKIIERKDEIVKNLSKISGSDNVLSHPDEIKPYETDALAAYTQTPLSVILPKDTNEVSEILKYCHKENIKVIPRGAGTGLSGGALPLQDAVILGLGKFNKILDIDYENKCVVTQPGVTNLGITHAVQHKGFYYAPDPSSQLACSIGGNVAENSGGVHSLKYGTTTNNILGVEMVLMDGTICRFGGKTLDQEGYDLMGLICGSEGLLGVVTEVTVKILKKPQVVKAALIGFPSIKEGGNAASEIISNGVDRKSVV
;
A
#
# COMPACT_ATOMS: atom_id res chain seq x y z
N MET A 1 -18.50 16.86 19.83
CA MET A 1 -17.84 15.86 18.95
C MET A 1 -18.78 15.66 17.78
N THR A 2 -18.37 16.02 16.59
CA THR A 2 -19.14 15.73 15.37
C THR A 2 -19.13 14.21 15.17
N GLU A 3 -20.31 13.60 15.18
CA GLU A 3 -20.50 12.17 14.92
C GLU A 3 -20.02 11.87 13.49
N LEU A 4 -19.16 10.87 13.30
CA LEU A 4 -18.68 10.46 11.98
C LEU A 4 -19.86 9.90 11.18
N ALA A 5 -20.24 10.57 10.10
CA ALA A 5 -21.28 10.09 9.20
C ALA A 5 -20.67 9.10 8.20
N LEU A 6 -20.90 7.80 8.41
CA LEU A 6 -20.56 6.78 7.41
C LEU A 6 -21.43 6.94 6.15
N PRO A 7 -20.95 6.52 4.97
CA PRO A 7 -21.72 6.55 3.73
C PRO A 7 -23.04 5.79 3.88
N LYS A 8 -24.08 6.27 3.20
CA LYS A 8 -25.38 5.56 3.18
C LYS A 8 -25.22 4.19 2.53
N ILE A 9 -25.78 3.18 3.18
CA ILE A 9 -25.79 1.80 2.71
C ILE A 9 -26.84 1.62 1.62
N ASP A 10 -26.48 1.00 0.52
CA ASP A 10 -27.42 0.57 -0.52
C ASP A 10 -27.96 -0.83 -0.18
N LYS A 11 -29.20 -0.86 0.35
CA LYS A 11 -29.88 -2.12 0.70
C LYS A 11 -30.08 -3.05 -0.48
N LYS A 12 -30.26 -2.52 -1.71
CA LYS A 12 -30.42 -3.33 -2.92
C LYS A 12 -29.20 -4.18 -3.23
N ILE A 13 -28.00 -3.65 -2.94
CA ILE A 13 -26.75 -4.41 -3.09
C ILE A 13 -26.71 -5.54 -2.06
N ILE A 14 -27.08 -5.27 -0.80
CA ILE A 14 -27.10 -6.30 0.26
C ILE A 14 -28.09 -7.43 -0.08
N GLU A 15 -29.27 -7.11 -0.59
CA GLU A 15 -30.30 -8.10 -1.00
C GLU A 15 -29.81 -9.02 -2.13
N ARG A 16 -28.84 -8.56 -2.94
CA ARG A 16 -28.22 -9.33 -4.04
C ARG A 16 -26.95 -10.08 -3.62
N LYS A 17 -26.63 -10.18 -2.33
CA LYS A 17 -25.39 -10.77 -1.84
C LYS A 17 -25.06 -12.11 -2.50
N ASP A 18 -26.01 -13.06 -2.50
CA ASP A 18 -25.79 -14.43 -3.00
C ASP A 18 -25.51 -14.43 -4.52
N GLU A 19 -26.21 -13.59 -5.28
CA GLU A 19 -25.98 -13.39 -6.72
C GLU A 19 -24.58 -12.83 -6.97
N ILE A 20 -24.19 -11.79 -6.22
CA ILE A 20 -22.88 -11.14 -6.34
C ILE A 20 -21.76 -12.13 -6.01
N VAL A 21 -21.85 -12.84 -4.89
CA VAL A 21 -20.88 -13.87 -4.49
C VAL A 21 -20.75 -14.95 -5.56
N LYS A 22 -21.87 -15.44 -6.10
CA LYS A 22 -21.87 -16.43 -7.18
C LYS A 22 -21.17 -15.94 -8.44
N ASN A 23 -21.38 -14.68 -8.84
CA ASN A 23 -20.73 -14.13 -10.04
C ASN A 23 -19.24 -13.87 -9.81
N LEU A 24 -18.84 -13.36 -8.66
CA LEU A 24 -17.44 -13.19 -8.30
C LEU A 24 -16.71 -14.53 -8.20
N SER A 25 -17.38 -15.58 -7.71
CA SER A 25 -16.84 -16.95 -7.67
C SER A 25 -16.60 -17.55 -9.07
N LYS A 26 -17.36 -17.12 -10.09
CA LYS A 26 -17.07 -17.52 -11.49
C LYS A 26 -15.76 -16.89 -12.02
N ILE A 27 -15.41 -15.69 -11.53
CA ILE A 27 -14.20 -14.97 -11.96
C ILE A 27 -12.97 -15.55 -11.23
N SER A 28 -13.02 -15.64 -9.90
CA SER A 28 -11.85 -15.94 -9.07
C SER A 28 -11.79 -17.37 -8.52
N GLY A 29 -12.86 -18.14 -8.72
CA GLY A 29 -13.06 -19.46 -8.09
C GLY A 29 -13.69 -19.33 -6.69
N SER A 30 -14.49 -20.33 -6.30
CA SER A 30 -15.22 -20.32 -5.01
C SER A 30 -14.32 -20.20 -3.80
N ASP A 31 -13.15 -20.84 -3.83
CA ASP A 31 -12.18 -20.86 -2.72
C ASP A 31 -11.49 -19.49 -2.49
N ASN A 32 -11.69 -18.56 -3.40
CA ASN A 32 -11.13 -17.21 -3.36
C ASN A 32 -12.17 -16.13 -3.04
N VAL A 33 -13.43 -16.52 -2.79
CA VAL A 33 -14.51 -15.58 -2.43
C VAL A 33 -15.08 -15.99 -1.08
N LEU A 34 -14.67 -15.26 -0.04
CA LEU A 34 -15.10 -15.46 1.33
C LEU A 34 -16.42 -14.73 1.55
N SER A 35 -17.44 -15.42 2.05
CA SER A 35 -18.78 -14.84 2.28
C SER A 35 -19.42 -15.29 3.59
N HIS A 36 -18.88 -16.36 4.21
CA HIS A 36 -19.33 -16.82 5.51
C HIS A 36 -18.94 -15.82 6.60
N PRO A 37 -19.80 -15.55 7.59
CA PRO A 37 -19.51 -14.58 8.66
C PRO A 37 -18.16 -14.75 9.35
N ASP A 38 -17.78 -15.99 9.67
CA ASP A 38 -16.51 -16.27 10.36
C ASP A 38 -15.27 -16.01 9.47
N GLU A 39 -15.39 -16.19 8.15
CA GLU A 39 -14.31 -15.96 7.19
C GLU A 39 -14.08 -14.46 6.93
N ILE A 40 -15.15 -13.66 6.89
CA ILE A 40 -15.07 -12.22 6.63
C ILE A 40 -14.79 -11.38 7.87
N LYS A 41 -14.98 -11.96 9.06
CA LYS A 41 -14.75 -11.27 10.34
C LYS A 41 -13.36 -10.66 10.51
N PRO A 42 -12.24 -11.28 10.10
CA PRO A 42 -10.92 -10.66 10.17
C PRO A 42 -10.75 -9.39 9.31
N TYR A 43 -11.71 -9.12 8.43
CA TYR A 43 -11.69 -7.97 7.52
C TYR A 43 -12.65 -6.86 7.94
N GLU A 44 -13.34 -6.97 9.07
CA GLU A 44 -14.35 -6.01 9.52
C GLU A 44 -13.77 -4.67 10.03
N THR A 45 -12.45 -4.59 10.20
CA THR A 45 -11.73 -3.39 10.64
C THR A 45 -10.34 -3.34 9.99
N ASP A 46 -9.69 -2.20 10.05
CA ASP A 46 -8.25 -2.03 9.83
C ASP A 46 -7.54 -1.67 11.14
N ALA A 47 -6.35 -1.05 11.10
CA ALA A 47 -5.66 -0.65 12.33
C ALA A 47 -6.34 0.56 13.01
N LEU A 48 -7.27 1.25 12.35
CA LEU A 48 -8.17 2.22 12.99
C LEU A 48 -9.32 1.47 13.69
N ALA A 49 -9.00 0.78 14.78
CA ALA A 49 -9.91 -0.13 15.49
C ALA A 49 -11.13 0.54 16.14
N ALA A 50 -11.28 1.87 16.02
CA ALA A 50 -12.44 2.60 16.51
C ALA A 50 -13.72 2.34 15.69
N TYR A 51 -13.59 1.81 14.50
CA TYR A 51 -14.69 1.55 13.58
C TYR A 51 -14.68 0.10 13.10
N THR A 52 -15.86 -0.48 13.00
CA THR A 52 -16.05 -1.87 12.58
C THR A 52 -17.25 -1.93 11.62
N GLN A 53 -17.08 -2.56 10.47
CA GLN A 53 -18.13 -2.78 9.48
C GLN A 53 -17.91 -4.15 8.83
N THR A 54 -18.96 -4.96 8.75
CA THR A 54 -18.88 -6.25 8.08
C THR A 54 -19.03 -6.06 6.56
N PRO A 55 -18.05 -6.48 5.74
CA PRO A 55 -18.17 -6.38 4.27
C PRO A 55 -19.21 -7.35 3.70
N LEU A 56 -19.66 -7.09 2.46
CA LEU A 56 -20.53 -8.00 1.74
C LEU A 56 -19.84 -9.36 1.50
N SER A 57 -18.60 -9.32 1.02
CA SER A 57 -17.71 -10.46 0.81
C SER A 57 -16.26 -9.99 0.69
N VAL A 58 -15.31 -10.93 0.73
CA VAL A 58 -13.89 -10.68 0.48
C VAL A 58 -13.45 -11.54 -0.70
N ILE A 59 -12.79 -10.92 -1.68
CA ILE A 59 -12.26 -11.60 -2.86
C ILE A 59 -10.74 -11.56 -2.81
N LEU A 60 -10.10 -12.70 -3.09
CA LEU A 60 -8.65 -12.89 -3.06
C LEU A 60 -8.15 -13.26 -4.47
N PRO A 61 -8.01 -12.28 -5.39
CA PRO A 61 -7.60 -12.51 -6.76
C PRO A 61 -6.16 -13.05 -6.83
N LYS A 62 -5.82 -13.76 -7.91
CA LYS A 62 -4.51 -14.38 -8.14
C LYS A 62 -3.60 -13.55 -9.02
N ASP A 63 -4.18 -12.78 -9.94
CA ASP A 63 -3.45 -12.00 -10.93
C ASP A 63 -4.20 -10.74 -11.35
N THR A 64 -3.51 -9.88 -12.11
CA THR A 64 -4.02 -8.59 -12.59
C THR A 64 -5.27 -8.76 -13.47
N ASN A 65 -5.39 -9.85 -14.24
CA ASN A 65 -6.56 -10.07 -15.10
C ASN A 65 -7.80 -10.37 -14.25
N GLU A 66 -7.67 -11.16 -13.18
CA GLU A 66 -8.79 -11.37 -12.23
C GLU A 66 -9.21 -10.06 -11.58
N VAL A 67 -8.25 -9.20 -11.16
CA VAL A 67 -8.56 -7.86 -10.64
C VAL A 67 -9.35 -7.04 -11.66
N SER A 68 -8.91 -7.05 -12.94
CA SER A 68 -9.60 -6.34 -14.02
C SER A 68 -11.03 -6.81 -14.20
N GLU A 69 -11.26 -8.13 -14.26
CA GLU A 69 -12.61 -8.69 -14.45
C GLU A 69 -13.52 -8.44 -13.21
N ILE A 70 -12.97 -8.50 -12.01
CA ILE A 70 -13.69 -8.15 -10.77
C ILE A 70 -14.14 -6.69 -10.81
N LEU A 71 -13.22 -5.76 -11.13
CA LEU A 71 -13.53 -4.33 -11.18
C LEU A 71 -14.54 -4.01 -12.27
N LYS A 72 -14.41 -4.59 -13.48
CA LYS A 72 -15.42 -4.47 -14.54
C LYS A 72 -16.80 -4.90 -14.08
N TYR A 73 -16.88 -6.06 -13.43
CA TYR A 73 -18.16 -6.56 -12.91
C TYR A 73 -18.72 -5.62 -11.85
N CYS A 74 -17.91 -5.23 -10.86
CA CYS A 74 -18.36 -4.34 -9.79
C CYS A 74 -18.78 -2.95 -10.31
N HIS A 75 -18.03 -2.40 -11.26
CA HIS A 75 -18.35 -1.13 -11.91
C HIS A 75 -19.71 -1.20 -12.64
N LYS A 76 -19.91 -2.24 -13.45
CA LYS A 76 -21.16 -2.47 -14.19
C LYS A 76 -22.37 -2.59 -13.24
N GLU A 77 -22.21 -3.27 -12.12
CA GLU A 77 -23.26 -3.56 -11.16
C GLU A 77 -23.38 -2.50 -10.05
N ASN A 78 -22.60 -1.41 -10.10
CA ASN A 78 -22.52 -0.35 -9.09
C ASN A 78 -22.18 -0.87 -7.69
N ILE A 79 -21.31 -1.88 -7.59
CA ILE A 79 -20.84 -2.45 -6.34
C ILE A 79 -19.58 -1.68 -5.91
N LYS A 80 -19.56 -1.21 -4.67
CA LYS A 80 -18.37 -0.56 -4.08
C LYS A 80 -17.26 -1.59 -3.86
N VAL A 81 -16.03 -1.22 -4.18
CA VAL A 81 -14.84 -2.06 -3.97
C VAL A 81 -13.88 -1.35 -3.04
N ILE A 82 -13.35 -2.08 -2.07
CA ILE A 82 -12.35 -1.58 -1.12
C ILE A 82 -11.09 -2.42 -1.29
N PRO A 83 -10.05 -1.89 -1.94
CA PRO A 83 -8.76 -2.56 -2.03
C PRO A 83 -8.13 -2.69 -0.65
N ARG A 84 -7.60 -3.87 -0.32
CA ARG A 84 -6.98 -4.11 0.97
C ARG A 84 -5.63 -4.83 0.82
N GLY A 85 -4.59 -4.21 1.33
CA GLY A 85 -3.30 -4.85 1.59
C GLY A 85 -3.32 -5.57 2.95
N ALA A 86 -2.41 -5.23 3.84
CA ALA A 86 -2.32 -5.82 5.18
C ALA A 86 -3.30 -5.22 6.22
N GLY A 87 -3.98 -4.12 5.89
CA GLY A 87 -4.91 -3.44 6.81
C GLY A 87 -4.21 -2.73 7.99
N THR A 88 -2.96 -2.33 7.83
CA THR A 88 -2.16 -1.64 8.87
C THR A 88 -2.33 -0.12 8.88
N GLY A 89 -3.14 0.44 7.97
CA GLY A 89 -3.45 1.87 7.88
C GLY A 89 -4.29 2.37 9.06
N LEU A 90 -4.12 3.64 9.41
CA LEU A 90 -4.82 4.32 10.51
C LEU A 90 -5.81 5.39 10.01
N SER A 91 -5.96 5.52 8.69
CA SER A 91 -6.84 6.50 8.05
C SER A 91 -8.23 5.96 7.67
N GLY A 92 -8.47 4.67 7.89
CA GLY A 92 -9.76 4.04 7.54
C GLY A 92 -9.87 3.64 6.07
N GLY A 93 -8.79 3.73 5.28
CA GLY A 93 -8.81 3.42 3.84
C GLY A 93 -9.12 1.96 3.52
N ALA A 94 -8.86 1.04 4.44
CA ALA A 94 -9.20 -0.38 4.33
C ALA A 94 -10.43 -0.79 5.15
N LEU A 95 -11.12 0.16 5.80
CA LEU A 95 -12.35 -0.09 6.53
C LEU A 95 -13.47 -0.46 5.55
N PRO A 96 -14.13 -1.62 5.70
CA PRO A 96 -15.19 -2.02 4.78
C PRO A 96 -16.48 -1.22 4.96
N LEU A 97 -17.36 -1.34 3.97
CA LEU A 97 -18.76 -0.93 4.05
C LEU A 97 -19.63 -2.18 3.88
N GLN A 98 -20.84 -2.17 4.47
CA GLN A 98 -21.74 -3.33 4.44
C GLN A 98 -22.21 -3.70 3.01
N ASP A 99 -22.26 -2.72 2.12
CA ASP A 99 -22.64 -2.84 0.71
C ASP A 99 -21.43 -2.83 -0.23
N ALA A 100 -20.24 -3.12 0.30
CA ALA A 100 -19.00 -3.18 -0.47
C ALA A 100 -18.35 -4.56 -0.41
N VAL A 101 -17.58 -4.87 -1.44
CA VAL A 101 -16.68 -6.03 -1.44
C VAL A 101 -15.26 -5.59 -1.12
N ILE A 102 -14.54 -6.38 -0.34
CA ILE A 102 -13.11 -6.20 -0.14
C ILE A 102 -12.35 -6.95 -1.22
N LEU A 103 -11.41 -6.28 -1.86
CA LEU A 103 -10.45 -6.88 -2.78
C LEU A 103 -9.11 -7.05 -2.06
N GLY A 104 -8.89 -8.25 -1.52
CA GLY A 104 -7.70 -8.57 -0.72
C GLY A 104 -6.51 -8.98 -1.60
N LEU A 105 -5.40 -8.24 -1.52
CA LEU A 105 -4.23 -8.43 -2.37
C LEU A 105 -3.15 -9.32 -1.73
N GLY A 106 -3.45 -10.04 -0.66
CA GLY A 106 -2.48 -10.87 0.06
C GLY A 106 -1.85 -12.00 -0.76
N LYS A 107 -2.50 -12.45 -1.84
CA LYS A 107 -1.96 -13.46 -2.77
C LYS A 107 -0.94 -12.89 -3.77
N PHE A 108 -0.89 -11.58 -3.93
CA PHE A 108 0.11 -10.88 -4.75
C PHE A 108 1.41 -10.67 -3.97
N ASN A 109 2.12 -11.73 -3.63
CA ASN A 109 3.25 -11.72 -2.70
C ASN A 109 4.60 -12.13 -3.30
N LYS A 110 4.76 -11.99 -4.62
CA LYS A 110 5.99 -12.38 -5.33
C LYS A 110 6.87 -11.18 -5.63
N ILE A 111 8.18 -11.35 -5.46
CA ILE A 111 9.20 -10.52 -6.12
C ILE A 111 9.28 -11.02 -7.56
N LEU A 112 9.05 -10.13 -8.52
CA LEU A 112 8.99 -10.47 -9.95
C LEU A 112 10.34 -10.35 -10.61
N ASP A 113 11.11 -9.31 -10.27
CA ASP A 113 12.44 -9.06 -10.82
C ASP A 113 13.30 -8.26 -9.83
N ILE A 114 14.62 -8.49 -9.85
CA ILE A 114 15.60 -7.74 -9.07
C ILE A 114 16.71 -7.29 -10.03
N ASP A 115 16.75 -5.99 -10.28
CA ASP A 115 17.70 -5.37 -11.20
C ASP A 115 18.74 -4.56 -10.39
N TYR A 116 19.89 -5.18 -10.14
CA TYR A 116 20.96 -4.55 -9.37
C TYR A 116 21.69 -3.44 -10.14
N GLU A 117 21.70 -3.48 -11.46
CA GLU A 117 22.34 -2.47 -12.31
C GLU A 117 21.54 -1.16 -12.23
N ASN A 118 20.23 -1.24 -12.43
CA ASN A 118 19.30 -0.11 -12.32
C ASN A 118 18.87 0.15 -10.85
N LYS A 119 19.32 -0.67 -9.89
CA LYS A 119 19.03 -0.54 -8.45
C LYS A 119 17.53 -0.48 -8.18
N CYS A 120 16.77 -1.39 -8.75
CA CYS A 120 15.34 -1.48 -8.54
C CYS A 120 14.88 -2.93 -8.35
N VAL A 121 13.68 -3.05 -7.78
CA VAL A 121 12.96 -4.33 -7.60
C VAL A 121 11.55 -4.15 -8.13
N VAL A 122 11.11 -5.09 -8.97
CA VAL A 122 9.73 -5.20 -9.42
C VAL A 122 9.03 -6.22 -8.55
N THR A 123 7.93 -5.84 -7.94
CA THR A 123 7.24 -6.66 -6.95
C THR A 123 5.74 -6.54 -7.02
N GLN A 124 5.04 -7.57 -6.60
CA GLN A 124 3.60 -7.55 -6.40
C GLN A 124 3.22 -6.78 -5.13
N PRO A 125 2.04 -6.14 -5.07
CA PRO A 125 1.65 -5.21 -4.02
C PRO A 125 1.49 -5.83 -2.63
N GLY A 126 1.28 -7.13 -2.51
CA GLY A 126 1.16 -7.85 -1.24
C GLY A 126 2.49 -8.20 -0.58
N VAL A 127 3.63 -8.01 -1.26
CA VAL A 127 4.95 -8.19 -0.64
C VAL A 127 5.11 -7.18 0.50
N THR A 128 5.63 -7.65 1.65
CA THR A 128 5.83 -6.77 2.79
C THR A 128 6.99 -5.78 2.53
N ASN A 129 6.90 -4.61 3.11
CA ASN A 129 7.95 -3.59 3.01
C ASN A 129 9.34 -4.17 3.36
N LEU A 130 9.46 -4.83 4.51
CA LEU A 130 10.70 -5.47 4.93
C LEU A 130 11.09 -6.67 4.07
N GLY A 131 10.11 -7.36 3.46
CA GLY A 131 10.33 -8.47 2.53
C GLY A 131 11.17 -8.08 1.33
N ILE A 132 11.01 -6.84 0.82
CA ILE A 132 11.84 -6.29 -0.26
C ILE A 132 13.31 -6.20 0.19
N THR A 133 13.55 -5.66 1.39
CA THR A 133 14.91 -5.59 1.97
C THR A 133 15.52 -6.99 2.15
N HIS A 134 14.73 -7.96 2.66
CA HIS A 134 15.20 -9.34 2.83
C HIS A 134 15.62 -9.97 1.50
N ALA A 135 14.89 -9.69 0.41
CA ALA A 135 15.21 -10.24 -0.90
C ALA A 135 16.57 -9.74 -1.45
N VAL A 136 16.99 -8.51 -1.11
CA VAL A 136 18.18 -7.87 -1.70
C VAL A 136 19.37 -7.72 -0.73
N GLN A 137 19.17 -7.95 0.57
CA GLN A 137 20.20 -7.70 1.60
C GLN A 137 21.46 -8.55 1.44
N HIS A 138 21.38 -9.73 0.85
CA HIS A 138 22.52 -10.62 0.60
C HIS A 138 23.52 -10.03 -0.41
N LYS A 139 23.08 -9.05 -1.23
CA LYS A 139 23.94 -8.26 -2.13
C LYS A 139 24.28 -6.87 -1.56
N GLY A 140 24.00 -6.61 -0.29
CA GLY A 140 24.29 -5.35 0.38
C GLY A 140 23.36 -4.19 -0.02
N PHE A 141 22.11 -4.50 -0.44
CA PHE A 141 21.10 -3.50 -0.74
C PHE A 141 19.96 -3.52 0.29
N TYR A 142 19.12 -2.49 0.28
CA TYR A 142 17.92 -2.39 1.10
C TYR A 142 16.90 -1.42 0.48
N TYR A 143 15.64 -1.53 0.88
CA TYR A 143 14.58 -0.58 0.58
C TYR A 143 14.52 0.46 1.72
N ALA A 144 14.58 1.75 1.37
CA ALA A 144 14.81 2.80 2.35
C ALA A 144 13.60 3.19 3.21
N PRO A 145 12.38 3.36 2.67
CA PRO A 145 11.21 3.67 3.50
C PRO A 145 10.95 2.57 4.54
N ASP A 146 10.85 2.96 5.81
CA ASP A 146 10.76 2.05 6.94
C ASP A 146 9.60 2.41 7.90
N PRO A 147 8.34 2.32 7.46
CA PRO A 147 7.21 2.58 8.34
C PRO A 147 7.26 1.66 9.58
N SER A 148 6.71 2.12 10.70
CA SER A 148 6.69 1.33 11.94
C SER A 148 6.06 -0.06 11.76
N SER A 149 5.16 -0.19 10.80
CA SER A 149 4.50 -1.43 10.40
C SER A 149 5.27 -2.26 9.35
N GLN A 150 6.53 -1.97 9.03
CA GLN A 150 7.28 -2.59 7.91
C GLN A 150 7.33 -4.12 7.91
N LEU A 151 7.15 -4.75 9.07
CA LEU A 151 7.06 -6.21 9.21
C LEU A 151 5.77 -6.79 8.60
N ALA A 152 4.69 -6.01 8.63
CA ALA A 152 3.34 -6.44 8.27
C ALA A 152 2.78 -5.69 7.06
N CYS A 153 3.04 -4.38 6.90
CA CYS A 153 2.47 -3.59 5.82
C CYS A 153 2.94 -4.07 4.45
N SER A 154 2.04 -4.04 3.49
CA SER A 154 2.32 -4.40 2.10
C SER A 154 2.80 -3.18 1.30
N ILE A 155 3.62 -3.42 0.25
CA ILE A 155 4.13 -2.33 -0.58
C ILE A 155 3.00 -1.60 -1.34
N GLY A 156 1.95 -2.30 -1.75
CA GLY A 156 0.77 -1.67 -2.35
C GLY A 156 0.04 -0.74 -1.37
N GLY A 157 -0.04 -1.12 -0.09
CA GLY A 157 -0.53 -0.25 0.98
C GLY A 157 0.40 0.95 1.21
N ASN A 158 1.71 0.75 1.13
CA ASN A 158 2.67 1.88 1.22
C ASN A 158 2.49 2.87 0.06
N VAL A 159 2.22 2.40 -1.16
CA VAL A 159 1.88 3.27 -2.30
C VAL A 159 0.58 4.01 -2.04
N ALA A 160 -0.48 3.32 -1.61
CA ALA A 160 -1.77 3.93 -1.36
C ALA A 160 -1.71 5.05 -0.30
N GLU A 161 -0.97 4.83 0.79
CA GLU A 161 -0.87 5.76 1.93
C GLU A 161 0.32 6.73 1.85
N ASN A 162 1.18 6.61 0.83
CA ASN A 162 2.47 7.32 0.76
C ASN A 162 3.29 7.14 2.05
N SER A 163 3.42 5.91 2.52
CA SER A 163 4.01 5.60 3.82
C SER A 163 5.47 6.05 3.92
N GLY A 164 5.85 6.48 5.10
CA GLY A 164 7.21 6.84 5.47
C GLY A 164 7.57 6.29 6.84
N GLY A 165 8.78 6.60 7.29
CA GLY A 165 9.31 6.15 8.58
C GLY A 165 10.46 7.02 9.05
N VAL A 166 11.30 6.48 9.91
CA VAL A 166 12.44 7.20 10.52
C VAL A 166 13.44 7.71 9.46
N HIS A 167 13.59 6.98 8.34
CA HIS A 167 14.48 7.36 7.25
C HIS A 167 13.90 8.43 6.30
N SER A 168 12.66 8.86 6.47
CA SER A 168 12.00 9.80 5.55
C SER A 168 12.69 11.15 5.47
N LEU A 169 13.37 11.60 6.55
CA LEU A 169 14.12 12.85 6.54
C LEU A 169 15.20 12.88 5.45
N LYS A 170 15.86 11.74 5.19
CA LYS A 170 16.92 11.62 4.18
C LYS A 170 16.40 11.14 2.83
N TYR A 171 15.61 10.07 2.85
CA TYR A 171 15.25 9.32 1.64
C TYR A 171 13.85 9.61 1.13
N GLY A 172 13.11 10.45 1.84
CA GLY A 172 11.71 10.72 1.54
C GLY A 172 10.78 9.58 1.94
N THR A 173 9.54 9.70 1.51
CA THR A 173 8.48 8.70 1.71
C THR A 173 8.43 7.73 0.53
N THR A 174 7.37 6.93 0.42
CA THR A 174 7.17 5.98 -0.67
C THR A 174 7.24 6.64 -2.04
N THR A 175 6.61 7.82 -2.23
CA THR A 175 6.60 8.55 -3.51
C THR A 175 8.01 8.86 -4.05
N ASN A 176 9.00 9.08 -3.17
CA ASN A 176 10.38 9.34 -3.56
C ASN A 176 11.17 8.06 -3.90
N ASN A 177 10.59 6.90 -3.65
CA ASN A 177 11.25 5.59 -3.74
C ASN A 177 10.55 4.60 -4.66
N ILE A 178 9.47 5.00 -5.34
CA ILE A 178 8.84 4.23 -6.42
C ILE A 178 9.29 4.75 -7.78
N LEU A 179 9.45 3.85 -8.74
CA LEU A 179 9.87 4.14 -10.11
C LEU A 179 8.76 3.83 -11.11
N GLY A 180 7.86 2.91 -10.77
CA GLY A 180 6.74 2.54 -11.63
C GLY A 180 5.67 1.78 -10.89
N VAL A 181 4.45 1.80 -11.45
CA VAL A 181 3.33 0.97 -11.00
C VAL A 181 2.56 0.41 -12.18
N GLU A 182 2.02 -0.79 -12.02
CA GLU A 182 0.88 -1.26 -12.77
C GLU A 182 -0.35 -1.15 -11.88
N MET A 183 -1.44 -0.65 -12.42
CA MET A 183 -2.70 -0.57 -11.71
C MET A 183 -3.89 -0.88 -12.60
N VAL A 184 -5.00 -1.26 -12.01
CA VAL A 184 -6.28 -1.49 -12.67
C VAL A 184 -7.25 -0.40 -12.25
N LEU A 185 -7.81 0.32 -13.20
CA LEU A 185 -8.84 1.34 -12.97
C LEU A 185 -10.20 0.68 -12.69
N MET A 186 -11.17 1.45 -12.18
CA MET A 186 -12.48 0.93 -11.81
C MET A 186 -13.26 0.31 -12.98
N ASP A 187 -13.01 0.75 -14.21
CA ASP A 187 -13.59 0.15 -15.43
C ASP A 187 -12.89 -1.15 -15.88
N GLY A 188 -11.87 -1.57 -15.14
CA GLY A 188 -11.03 -2.74 -15.42
C GLY A 188 -9.89 -2.47 -16.39
N THR A 189 -9.66 -1.23 -16.82
CA THR A 189 -8.52 -0.89 -17.68
C THR A 189 -7.21 -1.07 -16.91
N ILE A 190 -6.27 -1.84 -17.49
CA ILE A 190 -4.94 -2.03 -16.93
C ILE A 190 -4.02 -0.94 -17.49
N CYS A 191 -3.38 -0.18 -16.60
CA CYS A 191 -2.48 0.91 -16.93
C CYS A 191 -1.10 0.69 -16.30
N ARG A 192 -0.05 1.12 -16.99
CA ARG A 192 1.33 1.17 -16.46
C ARG A 192 1.83 2.61 -16.48
N PHE A 193 2.44 3.03 -15.39
CA PHE A 193 3.04 4.34 -15.23
C PHE A 193 4.46 4.17 -14.73
N GLY A 194 5.40 4.96 -15.26
CA GLY A 194 6.82 4.82 -14.94
C GLY A 194 7.45 3.55 -15.48
N GLY A 195 8.57 3.16 -14.88
CA GLY A 195 9.36 2.00 -15.29
C GLY A 195 10.53 1.75 -14.36
N LYS A 196 11.67 1.31 -14.90
CA LYS A 196 12.91 1.11 -14.12
C LYS A 196 13.79 2.36 -14.01
N THR A 197 13.41 3.44 -14.68
CA THR A 197 14.15 4.72 -14.71
C THR A 197 13.29 5.85 -14.13
N LEU A 198 13.94 6.95 -13.75
CA LEU A 198 13.25 8.16 -13.26
C LEU A 198 12.65 9.00 -14.40
N ASP A 199 13.09 8.79 -15.64
CA ASP A 199 12.63 9.57 -16.78
C ASP A 199 11.25 9.09 -17.21
N GLN A 200 10.27 9.97 -17.10
CA GLN A 200 8.90 9.74 -17.53
C GLN A 200 8.47 10.87 -18.45
N GLU A 201 7.83 10.52 -19.55
CA GLU A 201 7.23 11.52 -20.44
C GLU A 201 5.86 11.93 -19.89
N GLY A 202 5.55 13.23 -19.94
CA GLY A 202 4.25 13.79 -19.59
C GLY A 202 4.13 14.19 -18.11
N TYR A 203 2.92 14.09 -17.57
CA TYR A 203 2.60 14.48 -16.18
C TYR A 203 3.11 13.45 -15.16
N ASP A 204 3.43 13.91 -13.96
CA ASP A 204 3.77 13.04 -12.82
C ASP A 204 2.54 12.30 -12.27
N LEU A 205 2.12 11.28 -13.00
CA LEU A 205 1.00 10.42 -12.56
C LEU A 205 1.39 9.53 -11.38
N MET A 206 2.68 9.25 -11.18
CA MET A 206 3.17 8.50 -10.02
C MET A 206 2.92 9.27 -8.72
N GLY A 207 3.19 10.57 -8.71
CA GLY A 207 2.90 11.44 -7.57
C GLY A 207 1.40 11.57 -7.30
N LEU A 208 0.54 11.45 -8.32
CA LEU A 208 -0.92 11.43 -8.16
C LEU A 208 -1.41 10.10 -7.55
N ILE A 209 -0.85 8.97 -8.00
CA ILE A 209 -1.25 7.62 -7.56
C ILE A 209 -0.78 7.35 -6.13
N CYS A 210 0.45 7.76 -5.81
CA CYS A 210 1.02 7.56 -4.49
C CYS A 210 0.35 8.49 -3.45
N GLY A 211 -0.30 7.89 -2.46
CA GLY A 211 -1.11 8.63 -1.48
C GLY A 211 -2.58 8.79 -1.89
N SER A 212 -3.04 8.10 -2.93
CA SER A 212 -4.43 8.14 -3.38
C SER A 212 -5.40 7.27 -2.56
N GLU A 213 -4.90 6.54 -1.55
CA GLU A 213 -5.69 5.66 -0.68
C GLU A 213 -6.51 4.59 -1.43
N GLY A 214 -6.06 4.21 -2.64
CA GLY A 214 -6.77 3.25 -3.50
C GLY A 214 -7.99 3.82 -4.23
N LEU A 215 -8.24 5.13 -4.15
CA LEU A 215 -9.42 5.77 -4.78
C LEU A 215 -9.30 5.89 -6.31
N LEU A 216 -8.10 5.85 -6.86
CA LEU A 216 -7.87 5.96 -8.31
C LEU A 216 -7.83 4.60 -9.02
N GLY A 217 -7.66 3.51 -8.29
CA GLY A 217 -7.59 2.16 -8.81
C GLY A 217 -6.81 1.22 -7.90
N VAL A 218 -6.62 -0.01 -8.35
CA VAL A 218 -5.96 -1.08 -7.59
C VAL A 218 -4.57 -1.31 -8.15
N VAL A 219 -3.53 -1.08 -7.36
CA VAL A 219 -2.13 -1.36 -7.73
C VAL A 219 -1.89 -2.87 -7.73
N THR A 220 -1.34 -3.39 -8.85
CA THR A 220 -1.05 -4.82 -9.04
C THR A 220 0.44 -5.14 -9.22
N GLU A 221 1.27 -4.13 -9.49
CA GLU A 221 2.72 -4.24 -9.53
C GLU A 221 3.36 -2.91 -9.10
N VAL A 222 4.48 -2.98 -8.40
CA VAL A 222 5.25 -1.81 -7.97
C VAL A 222 6.72 -2.02 -8.30
N THR A 223 7.33 -1.04 -8.96
CA THR A 223 8.78 -0.95 -9.15
C THR A 223 9.34 0.01 -8.10
N VAL A 224 10.18 -0.50 -7.21
CA VAL A 224 10.78 0.29 -6.12
C VAL A 224 12.27 0.45 -6.32
N LYS A 225 12.80 1.59 -5.89
CA LYS A 225 14.23 1.88 -5.85
C LYS A 225 14.87 1.20 -4.64
N ILE A 226 16.02 0.55 -4.83
CA ILE A 226 16.83 0.00 -3.75
C ILE A 226 18.17 0.74 -3.63
N LEU A 227 18.68 0.82 -2.42
CA LEU A 227 19.91 1.54 -2.11
C LEU A 227 20.96 0.58 -1.56
N LYS A 228 22.23 0.90 -1.75
CA LYS A 228 23.32 0.19 -1.04
C LYS A 228 23.25 0.49 0.46
N LYS A 229 23.45 -0.52 1.27
CA LYS A 229 23.57 -0.34 2.73
C LYS A 229 24.76 0.58 3.05
N PRO A 230 24.59 1.51 3.99
CA PRO A 230 25.71 2.32 4.46
C PRO A 230 26.78 1.43 5.09
N GLN A 231 28.05 1.78 4.90
CA GLN A 231 29.19 1.01 5.41
C GLN A 231 29.25 1.03 6.94
N VAL A 232 28.87 2.15 7.54
CA VAL A 232 28.92 2.37 9.00
C VAL A 232 27.73 3.21 9.43
N VAL A 233 27.14 2.85 10.56
CA VAL A 233 26.18 3.67 11.30
C VAL A 233 26.81 3.99 12.67
N LYS A 234 26.84 5.28 13.04
CA LYS A 234 27.31 5.72 14.36
C LYS A 234 26.16 6.44 15.07
N ALA A 235 26.05 6.23 16.36
CA ALA A 235 25.08 6.94 17.21
C ALA A 235 25.85 7.84 18.19
N ALA A 236 25.29 9.05 18.41
CA ALA A 236 25.78 9.96 19.44
C ALA A 236 24.62 10.41 20.31
N LEU A 237 24.82 10.44 21.62
CA LEU A 237 23.89 11.05 22.58
C LEU A 237 24.54 12.36 23.03
N ILE A 238 23.84 13.48 22.83
CA ILE A 238 24.36 14.81 23.08
C ILE A 238 23.38 15.58 23.97
N GLY A 239 23.85 16.04 25.12
CA GLY A 239 23.06 16.90 26.02
C GLY A 239 23.19 18.37 25.59
N PHE A 240 22.07 19.10 25.63
CA PHE A 240 22.03 20.54 25.37
C PHE A 240 21.44 21.29 26.57
N PRO A 241 21.90 22.53 26.83
CA PRO A 241 21.40 23.35 27.95
C PRO A 241 19.93 23.75 27.76
N SER A 242 19.43 23.79 26.52
CA SER A 242 18.04 24.10 26.20
C SER A 242 17.54 23.36 24.95
N ILE A 243 16.21 23.22 24.85
CA ILE A 243 15.53 22.66 23.67
C ILE A 243 15.87 23.48 22.40
N LYS A 244 15.98 24.82 22.54
CA LYS A 244 16.33 25.71 21.42
C LYS A 244 17.72 25.41 20.86
N GLU A 245 18.71 25.22 21.71
CA GLU A 245 20.09 24.87 21.29
C GLU A 245 20.15 23.51 20.64
N GLY A 246 19.41 22.53 21.19
CA GLY A 246 19.28 21.22 20.59
C GLY A 246 18.65 21.28 19.18
N GLY A 247 17.58 22.07 19.02
CA GLY A 247 16.93 22.31 17.73
C GLY A 247 17.85 23.00 16.72
N ASN A 248 18.60 24.01 17.15
CA ASN A 248 19.58 24.70 16.28
C ASN A 248 20.68 23.76 15.82
N ALA A 249 21.27 23.01 16.73
CA ALA A 249 22.32 22.01 16.40
C ALA A 249 21.79 20.95 15.41
N ALA A 250 20.55 20.48 15.60
CA ALA A 250 19.91 19.57 14.67
C ALA A 250 19.77 20.18 13.26
N SER A 251 19.35 21.46 13.18
CA SER A 251 19.22 22.19 11.93
C SER A 251 20.56 22.39 11.22
N GLU A 252 21.61 22.74 11.97
CA GLU A 252 22.95 22.89 11.42
C GLU A 252 23.54 21.57 10.90
N ILE A 253 23.34 20.46 11.61
CA ILE A 253 23.76 19.13 11.17
C ILE A 253 23.15 18.81 9.81
N ILE A 254 21.83 19.08 9.63
CA ILE A 254 21.14 18.83 8.37
C ILE A 254 21.65 19.75 7.27
N SER A 255 21.78 21.06 7.55
CA SER A 255 22.20 22.04 6.54
C SER A 255 23.63 21.82 6.05
N ASN A 256 24.47 21.22 6.87
CA ASN A 256 25.83 20.81 6.50
C ASN A 256 25.89 19.44 5.78
N GLY A 257 24.75 18.87 5.40
CA GLY A 257 24.68 17.64 4.62
C GLY A 257 25.08 16.37 5.39
N VAL A 258 25.14 16.45 6.71
CA VAL A 258 25.41 15.25 7.53
C VAL A 258 24.16 14.39 7.55
N ASP A 259 24.31 13.18 7.01
CA ASP A 259 23.26 12.18 7.01
C ASP A 259 22.94 11.71 8.42
N ARG A 260 21.71 11.93 8.87
CA ARG A 260 21.26 11.47 10.18
C ARG A 260 19.92 10.75 10.15
N LYS A 261 19.82 9.77 11.03
CA LYS A 261 18.57 9.23 11.55
C LYS A 261 18.29 9.96 12.86
N SER A 262 17.18 10.65 13.01
CA SER A 262 16.80 11.13 14.33
C SER A 262 16.05 10.04 15.07
N VAL A 263 16.51 9.73 16.27
CA VAL A 263 15.72 9.03 17.28
C VAL A 263 15.35 10.11 18.30
N VAL A 264 14.08 10.30 18.53
CA VAL A 264 13.59 11.15 19.62
C VAL A 264 13.41 10.28 20.84
#